data_c852bdd76e3f4652fe8293c2dc6afdce
#
_entry.id   c852bdd76e3f4652fe8293c2dc6afdce
#
_cell.length_a   1.000
_cell.length_b   1.000
_cell.length_c   1.000
_cell.angle_alpha   90.00
_cell.angle_beta   90.00
_cell.angle_gamma   90.00
#
_symmetry.space_group_name_H-M   'P 1'
#
loop_
_entity.id
_entity.type
_entity.pdbx_description
1 polymer ?
#
loop_
_entity_poly.entity_id
_entity_poly.type
_entity_poly.pdbx_seq_one_letter_code
_entity_poly.pdbx_strand_id
1 'polypeptide(L)'
;MKISTRAQNMPESPIRKLAKYAEAAHRNGVHVYSLNIGQPDIQTPDCAKDAITNFSKDILAYTPSQGVISLRAKMVGYYAEYGIDISPDEIIITSGGSEAIMFAYMACLNPGDEIIITDPSYANYMAFAVSCGAVIKPVKTNIENGFKLPSVEEFEKQITEKTRAILICNPNNPTGYLYTKQEMLQIRDLVKKYNLYLFSDEVYREFIYTKRPYISAFHLEGIEQNVVLIDSVSKRYSECGIRIGALITKNKEVHNAVMKFCQARLSPPLIGQVIAETSLSTPQEYMEEVYDEYLARRNYLIDQLNQIPGVFAPTPMGAFYVMVQLPVEDTDDFCQWCLTDFQYEGQTIMMAPGSGFYTDPSQGKKQVRMAYILNREDLGKAMLVLRKALEAYNAERAE
;
A
#
# COMPACT_ATOMS: atom_id res chain seq x y z
N MET A 1 -24.97 -25.04 -9.35
CA MET A 1 -23.49 -25.03 -9.51
C MET A 1 -22.87 -24.40 -8.26
N LYS A 2 -21.71 -24.89 -7.81
CA LYS A 2 -21.00 -24.28 -6.66
C LYS A 2 -19.79 -23.51 -7.20
N ILE A 3 -19.52 -22.31 -6.66
CA ILE A 3 -18.28 -21.57 -6.93
C ILE A 3 -17.09 -22.25 -6.26
N SER A 4 -15.85 -21.91 -6.67
CA SER A 4 -14.65 -22.51 -6.09
C SER A 4 -14.49 -22.13 -4.61
N THR A 5 -13.85 -22.99 -3.82
CA THR A 5 -13.50 -22.70 -2.41
C THR A 5 -12.64 -21.44 -2.30
N ARG A 6 -11.75 -21.20 -3.27
CA ARG A 6 -10.97 -19.97 -3.36
C ARG A 6 -11.85 -18.72 -3.43
N ALA A 7 -12.87 -18.72 -4.28
CA ALA A 7 -13.79 -17.60 -4.40
C ALA A 7 -14.65 -17.39 -3.12
N GLN A 8 -15.00 -18.50 -2.42
CA GLN A 8 -15.71 -18.42 -1.15
C GLN A 8 -14.85 -17.80 -0.02
N ASN A 9 -13.55 -18.10 -0.03
CA ASN A 9 -12.59 -17.64 1.00
C ASN A 9 -11.96 -16.28 0.68
N MET A 10 -12.28 -15.66 -0.47
CA MET A 10 -11.74 -14.35 -0.82
C MET A 10 -12.24 -13.29 0.16
N PRO A 11 -11.35 -12.58 0.88
CA PRO A 11 -11.77 -11.57 1.83
C PRO A 11 -12.37 -10.34 1.13
N GLU A 12 -13.39 -9.74 1.74
CA GLU A 12 -13.89 -8.44 1.32
C GLU A 12 -12.84 -7.34 1.61
N SER A 13 -12.76 -6.35 0.72
CA SER A 13 -11.84 -5.23 0.92
C SER A 13 -12.35 -4.30 2.04
N PRO A 14 -11.63 -4.12 3.15
CA PRO A 14 -12.01 -3.18 4.21
C PRO A 14 -12.08 -1.74 3.72
N ILE A 15 -11.36 -1.45 2.63
CA ILE A 15 -11.28 -0.13 2.01
C ILE A 15 -12.55 0.17 1.20
N ARG A 16 -13.20 -0.85 0.63
CA ARG A 16 -14.30 -0.69 -0.34
C ARG A 16 -15.66 -1.22 0.13
N LYS A 17 -15.72 -2.04 1.18
CA LYS A 17 -16.97 -2.67 1.65
C LYS A 17 -18.06 -1.65 2.02
N LEU A 18 -17.67 -0.44 2.44
CA LEU A 18 -18.58 0.64 2.79
C LEU A 18 -18.98 1.55 1.62
N ALA A 19 -18.46 1.35 0.41
CA ALA A 19 -18.70 2.24 -0.74
C ALA A 19 -20.17 2.42 -1.06
N LYS A 20 -21.00 1.35 -0.97
CA LYS A 20 -22.44 1.40 -1.21
C LYS A 20 -23.18 2.36 -0.26
N TYR A 21 -22.73 2.47 0.99
CA TYR A 21 -23.33 3.38 1.97
C TYR A 21 -22.90 4.83 1.71
N ALA A 22 -21.64 5.07 1.33
CA ALA A 22 -21.17 6.39 0.92
C ALA A 22 -21.90 6.88 -0.35
N GLU A 23 -22.13 6.00 -1.33
CA GLU A 23 -22.94 6.33 -2.51
C GLU A 23 -24.38 6.67 -2.16
N ALA A 24 -24.97 5.98 -1.19
CA ALA A 24 -26.31 6.28 -0.69
C ALA A 24 -26.36 7.64 0.03
N ALA A 25 -25.36 7.95 0.88
CA ALA A 25 -25.23 9.24 1.54
C ALA A 25 -25.11 10.39 0.51
N HIS A 26 -24.27 10.23 -0.52
CA HIS A 26 -24.15 11.22 -1.61
C HIS A 26 -25.47 11.44 -2.36
N ARG A 27 -26.23 10.36 -2.67
CA ARG A 27 -27.55 10.49 -3.31
C ARG A 27 -28.57 11.24 -2.46
N ASN A 28 -28.41 11.20 -1.13
CA ASN A 28 -29.22 11.94 -0.17
C ASN A 28 -28.69 13.38 0.09
N GLY A 29 -27.69 13.83 -0.68
CA GLY A 29 -27.14 15.18 -0.56
C GLY A 29 -26.15 15.36 0.60
N VAL A 30 -25.71 14.27 1.25
CA VAL A 30 -24.70 14.33 2.32
C VAL A 30 -23.31 14.31 1.73
N HIS A 31 -22.48 15.28 2.10
CA HIS A 31 -21.07 15.31 1.70
C HIS A 31 -20.26 14.30 2.52
N VAL A 32 -19.47 13.43 1.85
CA VAL A 32 -18.67 12.39 2.51
C VAL A 32 -17.18 12.71 2.39
N TYR A 33 -16.52 12.98 3.50
CA TYR A 33 -15.06 13.10 3.54
C TYR A 33 -14.42 11.71 3.48
N SER A 34 -13.82 11.35 2.33
CA SER A 34 -13.27 10.01 2.08
C SER A 34 -11.81 9.91 2.52
N LEU A 35 -11.58 9.33 3.69
CA LEU A 35 -10.24 9.02 4.24
C LEU A 35 -9.89 7.53 4.18
N ASN A 36 -10.73 6.72 3.53
CA ASN A 36 -10.57 5.27 3.43
C ASN A 36 -9.64 4.82 2.30
N ILE A 37 -9.58 5.57 1.18
CA ILE A 37 -8.79 5.23 -0.01
C ILE A 37 -7.53 6.09 -0.07
N GLY A 38 -6.36 5.43 -0.19
CA GLY A 38 -5.09 6.12 -0.42
C GLY A 38 -4.85 6.38 -1.91
N GLN A 39 -5.68 7.22 -2.51
CA GLN A 39 -5.48 7.72 -3.85
C GLN A 39 -5.01 9.17 -3.75
N PRO A 40 -3.75 9.48 -4.13
CA PRO A 40 -3.25 10.84 -4.12
C PRO A 40 -4.17 11.79 -4.88
N ASP A 41 -4.36 13.01 -4.38
CA ASP A 41 -5.18 14.06 -4.98
C ASP A 41 -4.35 15.23 -5.52
N ILE A 42 -3.04 15.25 -5.28
CA ILE A 42 -2.12 16.22 -5.87
C ILE A 42 -2.10 15.99 -7.39
N GLN A 43 -2.04 17.05 -8.15
CA GLN A 43 -2.12 16.98 -9.61
C GLN A 43 -1.03 16.08 -10.20
N THR A 44 -1.43 15.22 -11.13
CA THR A 44 -0.49 14.46 -11.97
C THR A 44 0.45 15.42 -12.70
N PRO A 45 1.75 15.11 -12.84
CA PRO A 45 2.72 15.98 -13.52
C PRO A 45 2.27 16.40 -14.92
N ASP A 46 2.59 17.64 -15.31
CA ASP A 46 2.19 18.16 -16.62
C ASP A 46 2.78 17.35 -17.77
N CYS A 47 4.02 16.90 -17.66
CA CYS A 47 4.65 16.03 -18.65
C CYS A 47 3.87 14.73 -18.91
N ALA A 48 3.22 14.18 -17.89
CA ALA A 48 2.34 13.00 -18.04
C ALA A 48 1.05 13.34 -18.81
N LYS A 49 0.45 14.50 -18.51
CA LYS A 49 -0.74 14.99 -19.23
C LYS A 49 -0.42 15.30 -20.69
N ASP A 50 0.72 15.91 -20.95
CA ASP A 50 1.21 16.20 -22.30
C ASP A 50 1.46 14.91 -23.09
N ALA A 51 1.95 13.84 -22.44
CA ALA A 51 2.13 12.55 -23.09
C ALA A 51 0.80 11.95 -23.60
N ILE A 52 -0.30 12.19 -22.91
CA ILE A 52 -1.64 11.76 -23.35
C ILE A 52 -2.08 12.60 -24.56
N THR A 53 -1.91 13.91 -24.47
CA THR A 53 -2.37 14.85 -25.50
C THR A 53 -1.60 14.68 -26.82
N ASN A 54 -0.31 14.40 -26.74
CA ASN A 54 0.59 14.24 -27.89
C ASN A 54 0.70 12.79 -28.39
N PHE A 55 -0.08 11.86 -27.82
CA PHE A 55 -0.06 10.47 -28.25
C PHE A 55 -0.67 10.31 -29.66
N SER A 56 0.15 9.94 -30.65
CA SER A 56 -0.22 9.96 -32.07
C SER A 56 0.03 8.64 -32.82
N LYS A 57 -0.09 7.48 -32.13
CA LYS A 57 0.06 6.19 -32.81
C LYS A 57 -1.23 5.78 -33.52
N ASP A 58 -1.12 5.45 -34.80
CA ASP A 58 -2.25 4.99 -35.63
C ASP A 58 -2.79 3.62 -35.17
N ILE A 59 -1.91 2.76 -34.60
CA ILE A 59 -2.27 1.43 -34.13
C ILE A 59 -1.83 1.26 -32.68
N LEU A 60 -2.78 0.87 -31.80
CA LEU A 60 -2.54 0.54 -30.41
C LEU A 60 -2.13 -0.93 -30.29
N ALA A 61 -0.92 -1.24 -30.78
CA ALA A 61 -0.39 -2.60 -30.79
C ALA A 61 0.06 -3.09 -29.42
N TYR A 62 0.17 -4.41 -29.25
CA TYR A 62 0.84 -4.99 -28.08
C TYR A 62 2.28 -4.49 -27.98
N THR A 63 2.69 -4.22 -26.72
CA THR A 63 4.11 -4.00 -26.40
C THR A 63 4.79 -5.32 -26.03
N PRO A 64 6.12 -5.35 -25.92
CA PRO A 64 6.80 -6.53 -25.36
C PRO A 64 6.20 -6.95 -24.02
N SER A 65 6.11 -8.25 -23.75
CA SER A 65 5.50 -8.78 -22.51
C SER A 65 6.23 -8.32 -21.24
N GLN A 66 7.54 -8.06 -21.34
CA GLN A 66 8.35 -7.49 -20.28
C GLN A 66 8.10 -5.99 -20.05
N GLY A 67 7.46 -5.29 -21.00
CA GLY A 67 7.34 -3.84 -21.08
C GLY A 67 8.35 -3.20 -22.02
N VAL A 68 8.09 -1.96 -22.42
CA VAL A 68 8.96 -1.25 -23.39
C VAL A 68 10.35 -0.96 -22.78
N ILE A 69 11.37 -1.13 -23.63
CA ILE A 69 12.77 -0.99 -23.17
C ILE A 69 13.10 0.44 -22.71
N SER A 70 12.53 1.45 -23.37
CA SER A 70 12.75 2.86 -23.01
C SER A 70 12.27 3.20 -21.60
N LEU A 71 11.09 2.71 -21.19
CA LEU A 71 10.59 2.86 -19.82
C LEU A 71 11.52 2.13 -18.82
N ARG A 72 11.90 0.88 -19.11
CA ARG A 72 12.79 0.11 -18.24
C ARG A 72 14.17 0.79 -18.07
N ALA A 73 14.71 1.33 -19.16
CA ALA A 73 15.98 2.09 -19.12
C ALA A 73 15.86 3.37 -18.29
N LYS A 74 14.76 4.13 -18.39
CA LYS A 74 14.53 5.29 -17.52
C LYS A 74 14.37 4.90 -16.05
N MET A 75 13.71 3.78 -15.77
CA MET A 75 13.61 3.27 -14.38
C MET A 75 14.99 2.96 -13.80
N VAL A 76 15.94 2.45 -14.58
CA VAL A 76 17.32 2.26 -14.10
C VAL A 76 17.93 3.58 -13.62
N GLY A 77 17.76 4.67 -14.38
CA GLY A 77 18.21 6.00 -13.97
C GLY A 77 17.58 6.44 -12.65
N TYR A 78 16.27 6.28 -12.53
CA TYR A 78 15.54 6.57 -11.30
C TYR A 78 16.08 5.76 -10.08
N TYR A 79 16.33 4.46 -10.24
CA TYR A 79 16.85 3.64 -9.13
C TYR A 79 18.31 3.97 -8.78
N ALA A 80 19.10 4.40 -9.77
CA ALA A 80 20.48 4.84 -9.54
C ALA A 80 20.56 6.06 -8.60
N GLU A 81 19.57 6.95 -8.61
CA GLU A 81 19.48 8.09 -7.67
C GLU A 81 19.34 7.62 -6.20
N TYR A 82 18.78 6.42 -5.98
CA TYR A 82 18.70 5.78 -4.66
C TYR A 82 19.89 4.86 -4.36
N GLY A 83 20.93 4.83 -5.22
CA GLY A 83 22.06 3.93 -5.06
C GLY A 83 21.72 2.46 -5.30
N ILE A 84 20.67 2.18 -6.04
CA ILE A 84 20.24 0.82 -6.42
C ILE A 84 20.76 0.54 -7.83
N ASP A 85 21.69 -0.40 -7.93
CA ASP A 85 22.27 -0.86 -9.19
C ASP A 85 21.45 -2.02 -9.75
N ILE A 86 20.72 -1.76 -10.84
CA ILE A 86 19.91 -2.73 -11.59
C ILE A 86 20.06 -2.48 -13.09
N SER A 87 19.80 -3.52 -13.88
CA SER A 87 19.75 -3.43 -15.34
C SER A 87 18.31 -3.41 -15.87
N PRO A 88 18.07 -2.94 -17.09
CA PRO A 88 16.74 -2.99 -17.70
C PRO A 88 16.19 -4.42 -17.83
N ASP A 89 17.05 -5.44 -17.90
CA ASP A 89 16.66 -6.84 -18.03
C ASP A 89 16.15 -7.44 -16.70
N GLU A 90 16.46 -6.80 -15.57
CA GLU A 90 15.98 -7.20 -14.25
C GLU A 90 14.60 -6.60 -13.92
N ILE A 91 14.08 -5.70 -14.77
CA ILE A 91 12.81 -5.00 -14.60
C ILE A 91 11.73 -5.63 -15.48
N ILE A 92 10.59 -5.98 -14.88
CA ILE A 92 9.38 -6.41 -15.57
C ILE A 92 8.27 -5.40 -15.27
N ILE A 93 7.72 -4.78 -16.31
CA ILE A 93 6.59 -3.85 -16.17
C ILE A 93 5.30 -4.64 -15.95
N THR A 94 4.51 -4.19 -14.99
CA THR A 94 3.25 -4.83 -14.57
C THR A 94 2.07 -3.86 -14.59
N SER A 95 0.85 -4.40 -14.55
CA SER A 95 -0.37 -3.61 -14.40
C SER A 95 -0.57 -3.12 -12.96
N GLY A 96 0.36 -2.26 -12.50
CA GLY A 96 0.48 -1.77 -11.13
C GLY A 96 1.15 -2.78 -10.20
N GLY A 97 1.43 -2.36 -8.97
CA GLY A 97 2.05 -3.22 -7.94
C GLY A 97 1.23 -4.48 -7.61
N SER A 98 -0.08 -4.44 -7.78
CA SER A 98 -0.95 -5.61 -7.54
C SER A 98 -0.62 -6.80 -8.43
N GLU A 99 -0.37 -6.59 -9.73
CA GLU A 99 0.07 -7.66 -10.63
C GLU A 99 1.48 -8.12 -10.29
N ALA A 100 2.37 -7.21 -9.90
CA ALA A 100 3.72 -7.55 -9.47
C ALA A 100 3.72 -8.49 -8.26
N ILE A 101 2.90 -8.21 -7.23
CA ILE A 101 2.74 -9.07 -6.06
C ILE A 101 2.15 -10.43 -6.47
N MET A 102 1.10 -10.44 -7.30
CA MET A 102 0.47 -11.67 -7.78
C MET A 102 1.49 -12.55 -8.51
N PHE A 103 2.28 -11.97 -9.41
CA PHE A 103 3.31 -12.69 -10.15
C PHE A 103 4.45 -13.18 -9.26
N ALA A 104 4.87 -12.40 -8.25
CA ALA A 104 5.84 -12.83 -7.26
C ALA A 104 5.34 -14.05 -6.47
N TYR A 105 4.09 -14.04 -6.02
CA TYR A 105 3.49 -15.17 -5.32
C TYR A 105 3.40 -16.40 -6.23
N MET A 106 2.87 -16.25 -7.44
CA MET A 106 2.72 -17.36 -8.39
C MET A 106 4.05 -17.95 -8.83
N ALA A 107 5.12 -17.16 -8.92
CA ALA A 107 6.45 -17.64 -9.34
C ALA A 107 7.23 -18.32 -8.22
N CYS A 108 7.03 -17.89 -6.96
CA CYS A 108 7.88 -18.29 -5.84
C CYS A 108 7.19 -19.24 -4.85
N LEU A 109 5.86 -19.42 -4.93
CA LEU A 109 5.09 -20.15 -3.94
C LEU A 109 4.20 -21.22 -4.58
N ASN A 110 4.11 -22.36 -3.91
CA ASN A 110 3.13 -23.40 -4.19
C ASN A 110 1.91 -23.25 -3.26
N PRO A 111 0.75 -23.84 -3.61
CA PRO A 111 -0.36 -23.94 -2.66
C PRO A 111 0.08 -24.62 -1.35
N GLY A 112 -0.22 -23.95 -0.22
CA GLY A 112 0.18 -24.39 1.12
C GLY A 112 1.54 -23.86 1.60
N ASP A 113 2.34 -23.22 0.75
CA ASP A 113 3.53 -22.49 1.20
C ASP A 113 3.16 -21.27 2.04
N GLU A 114 4.03 -20.91 2.97
CA GLU A 114 3.78 -19.87 3.96
C GLU A 114 4.59 -18.60 3.66
N ILE A 115 3.93 -17.44 3.87
CA ILE A 115 4.53 -16.11 3.78
C ILE A 115 4.43 -15.43 5.15
N ILE A 116 5.54 -14.97 5.69
CA ILE A 116 5.55 -14.15 6.89
C ILE A 116 5.31 -12.70 6.50
N ILE A 117 4.35 -12.05 7.17
CA ILE A 117 4.09 -10.61 7.05
C ILE A 117 3.96 -9.96 8.43
N THR A 118 4.25 -8.66 8.52
CA THR A 118 3.88 -7.89 9.72
C THR A 118 2.37 -7.65 9.75
N ASP A 119 1.78 -7.72 10.93
CA ASP A 119 0.35 -7.52 11.15
C ASP A 119 0.14 -6.29 12.05
N PRO A 120 -0.60 -5.25 11.63
CA PRO A 120 -1.45 -5.16 10.44
C PRO A 120 -0.66 -4.96 9.14
N SER A 121 -1.28 -5.35 8.02
CA SER A 121 -0.70 -5.29 6.69
C SER A 121 -1.69 -4.76 5.66
N TYR A 122 -1.22 -4.44 4.46
CA TYR A 122 -2.09 -4.08 3.35
C TYR A 122 -3.03 -5.25 3.01
N ALA A 123 -4.34 -5.00 3.13
CA ALA A 123 -5.38 -6.03 3.05
C ALA A 123 -5.30 -6.92 1.79
N ASN A 124 -4.82 -6.38 0.66
CA ASN A 124 -4.73 -7.16 -0.56
C ASN A 124 -3.64 -8.24 -0.52
N TYR A 125 -2.65 -8.17 0.38
CA TYR A 125 -1.68 -9.27 0.51
C TYR A 125 -2.37 -10.58 0.89
N MET A 126 -3.37 -10.52 1.79
CA MET A 126 -4.19 -11.67 2.15
C MET A 126 -5.04 -12.17 0.97
N ALA A 127 -5.65 -11.26 0.22
CA ALA A 127 -6.43 -11.62 -0.97
C ALA A 127 -5.57 -12.30 -2.04
N PHE A 128 -4.35 -11.81 -2.28
CA PHE A 128 -3.41 -12.44 -3.23
C PHE A 128 -2.93 -13.80 -2.72
N ALA A 129 -2.68 -13.96 -1.41
CA ALA A 129 -2.33 -15.26 -0.84
C ALA A 129 -3.45 -16.29 -1.05
N VAL A 130 -4.71 -15.94 -0.76
CA VAL A 130 -5.88 -16.79 -1.06
C VAL A 130 -5.94 -17.13 -2.55
N SER A 131 -5.69 -16.17 -3.44
CA SER A 131 -5.72 -16.37 -4.90
C SER A 131 -4.69 -17.40 -5.36
N CYS A 132 -3.51 -17.44 -4.75
CA CYS A 132 -2.41 -18.36 -5.07
C CYS A 132 -2.42 -19.64 -4.22
N GLY A 133 -3.27 -19.70 -3.18
CA GLY A 133 -3.31 -20.83 -2.24
C GLY A 133 -2.21 -20.78 -1.17
N ALA A 134 -1.48 -19.66 -1.04
CA ALA A 134 -0.48 -19.47 0.00
C ALA A 134 -1.11 -19.15 1.36
N VAL A 135 -0.37 -19.36 2.43
CA VAL A 135 -0.81 -19.17 3.82
C VAL A 135 -0.05 -17.99 4.42
N ILE A 136 -0.77 -17.03 5.00
CA ILE A 136 -0.16 -15.92 5.72
C ILE A 136 0.19 -16.34 7.16
N LYS A 137 1.41 -16.04 7.57
CA LYS A 137 1.92 -16.18 8.93
C LYS A 137 2.20 -14.80 9.50
N PRO A 138 1.33 -14.28 10.39
CA PRO A 138 1.46 -12.93 10.89
C PRO A 138 2.54 -12.79 11.97
N VAL A 139 3.30 -11.71 11.91
CA VAL A 139 4.13 -11.23 13.02
C VAL A 139 3.51 -9.94 13.55
N LYS A 140 3.01 -10.00 14.77
CA LYS A 140 2.20 -8.92 15.35
C LYS A 140 3.04 -7.70 15.69
N THR A 141 2.53 -6.54 15.33
CA THR A 141 3.00 -5.22 15.77
C THR A 141 1.91 -4.51 16.55
N ASN A 142 2.24 -3.51 17.34
CA ASN A 142 1.29 -2.85 18.24
C ASN A 142 1.23 -1.35 18.00
N ILE A 143 0.03 -0.79 18.07
CA ILE A 143 -0.21 0.63 17.89
C ILE A 143 0.45 1.46 19.02
N GLU A 144 0.50 0.94 20.24
CA GLU A 144 1.04 1.61 21.42
C GLU A 144 2.54 1.93 21.30
N ASN A 145 3.29 1.12 20.55
CA ASN A 145 4.72 1.35 20.26
C ASN A 145 4.98 1.92 18.86
N GLY A 146 3.92 2.40 18.17
CA GLY A 146 3.99 2.96 16.82
C GLY A 146 4.27 1.92 15.74
N PHE A 147 3.87 0.67 15.96
CA PHE A 147 4.05 -0.47 15.03
C PHE A 147 5.51 -0.82 14.76
N LYS A 148 6.39 -0.56 15.72
CA LYS A 148 7.79 -0.99 15.66
C LYS A 148 7.87 -2.50 15.44
N LEU A 149 8.84 -2.95 14.63
CA LEU A 149 9.07 -4.37 14.43
C LEU A 149 9.36 -5.08 15.75
N PRO A 150 8.79 -6.25 15.95
CA PRO A 150 9.14 -7.10 17.08
C PRO A 150 10.54 -7.71 16.90
N SER A 151 11.00 -8.41 17.90
CA SER A 151 12.30 -9.06 17.87
C SER A 151 12.38 -10.17 16.82
N VAL A 152 13.61 -10.55 16.45
CA VAL A 152 13.89 -11.62 15.47
C VAL A 152 13.23 -12.93 15.88
N GLU A 153 13.20 -13.23 17.18
CA GLU A 153 12.61 -14.44 17.73
C GLU A 153 11.11 -14.56 17.43
N GLU A 154 10.39 -13.44 17.34
CA GLU A 154 8.96 -13.45 16.99
C GLU A 154 8.76 -13.82 15.49
N PHE A 155 9.68 -13.45 14.62
CA PHE A 155 9.71 -13.93 13.26
C PHE A 155 10.05 -15.42 13.19
N GLU A 156 11.07 -15.85 13.94
CA GLU A 156 11.51 -17.24 13.95
C GLU A 156 10.43 -18.22 14.44
N LYS A 157 9.59 -17.79 15.40
CA LYS A 157 8.43 -18.58 15.85
C LYS A 157 7.42 -18.86 14.71
N GLN A 158 7.39 -18.03 13.69
CA GLN A 158 6.48 -18.22 12.54
C GLN A 158 7.11 -19.07 11.43
N ILE A 159 8.43 -19.30 11.47
CA ILE A 159 9.13 -20.04 10.41
C ILE A 159 8.90 -21.54 10.61
N THR A 160 8.45 -22.19 9.54
CA THR A 160 8.27 -23.64 9.44
C THR A 160 8.97 -24.17 8.18
N GLU A 161 8.94 -25.47 7.96
CA GLU A 161 9.43 -26.09 6.72
C GLU A 161 8.68 -25.64 5.45
N LYS A 162 7.47 -25.07 5.61
CA LYS A 162 6.64 -24.54 4.52
C LYS A 162 6.90 -23.07 4.25
N THR A 163 7.60 -22.37 5.12
CA THR A 163 7.88 -20.95 4.94
C THR A 163 8.81 -20.75 3.74
N ARG A 164 8.41 -19.87 2.82
CA ARG A 164 9.16 -19.56 1.59
C ARG A 164 9.52 -18.11 1.46
N ALA A 165 8.77 -17.20 2.09
CA ALA A 165 8.99 -15.77 1.92
C ALA A 165 8.71 -14.97 3.19
N ILE A 166 9.38 -13.82 3.29
CA ILE A 166 8.98 -12.69 4.13
C ILE A 166 8.54 -11.59 3.17
N LEU A 167 7.39 -10.96 3.46
CA LEU A 167 6.94 -9.77 2.75
C LEU A 167 6.97 -8.57 3.67
N ILE A 168 7.57 -7.49 3.21
CA ILE A 168 7.60 -6.19 3.88
C ILE A 168 7.02 -5.12 2.97
N CYS A 169 6.41 -4.09 3.57
CA CYS A 169 6.04 -2.84 2.89
C CYS A 169 6.79 -1.70 3.59
N ASN A 170 7.64 -0.99 2.87
CA ASN A 170 8.53 0.01 3.45
C ASN A 170 8.63 1.27 2.56
N PRO A 171 8.10 2.41 3.01
CA PRO A 171 7.25 2.66 4.21
C PRO A 171 5.95 1.86 4.21
N ASN A 172 5.42 1.56 5.40
CA ASN A 172 4.34 0.60 5.58
C ASN A 172 2.94 1.18 5.31
N ASN A 173 2.12 0.43 4.63
CA ASN A 173 0.67 0.56 4.59
C ASN A 173 0.08 -0.65 5.36
N PRO A 174 -0.68 -0.47 6.47
CA PRO A 174 -1.44 0.73 6.82
C PRO A 174 -0.82 1.66 7.89
N THR A 175 0.33 1.32 8.46
CA THR A 175 0.80 1.90 9.72
C THR A 175 1.59 3.21 9.57
N GLY A 176 2.13 3.47 8.37
CA GLY A 176 3.08 4.57 8.15
C GLY A 176 4.46 4.34 8.80
N TYR A 177 4.74 3.12 9.28
CA TYR A 177 6.03 2.79 9.86
C TYR A 177 7.13 2.77 8.81
N LEU A 178 8.30 3.30 9.14
CA LEU A 178 9.52 3.24 8.32
C LEU A 178 10.55 2.38 9.04
N TYR A 179 10.98 1.30 8.39
CA TYR A 179 11.96 0.38 8.96
C TYR A 179 13.31 1.05 9.13
N THR A 180 13.92 0.80 10.28
CA THR A 180 15.29 1.23 10.56
C THR A 180 16.30 0.37 9.81
N LYS A 181 17.52 0.88 9.64
CA LYS A 181 18.62 0.09 9.05
C LYS A 181 18.84 -1.22 9.82
N GLN A 182 18.77 -1.18 11.14
CA GLN A 182 18.95 -2.36 11.98
C GLN A 182 17.86 -3.41 11.74
N GLU A 183 16.58 -3.00 11.65
CA GLU A 183 15.47 -3.90 11.36
C GLU A 183 15.60 -4.51 9.96
N MET A 184 16.00 -3.73 8.95
CA MET A 184 16.24 -4.25 7.61
C MET A 184 17.39 -5.28 7.60
N LEU A 185 18.47 -5.06 8.37
CA LEU A 185 19.56 -6.02 8.53
C LEU A 185 19.09 -7.29 9.25
N GLN A 186 18.23 -7.20 10.25
CA GLN A 186 17.63 -8.36 10.92
C GLN A 186 16.79 -9.20 9.95
N ILE A 187 15.98 -8.55 9.09
CA ILE A 187 15.22 -9.24 8.04
C ILE A 187 16.16 -9.92 7.04
N ARG A 188 17.25 -9.24 6.61
CA ARG A 188 18.27 -9.83 5.76
C ARG A 188 18.84 -11.12 6.36
N ASP A 189 19.20 -11.07 7.64
CA ASP A 189 19.84 -12.20 8.31
C ASP A 189 18.88 -13.40 8.43
N LEU A 190 17.57 -13.15 8.66
CA LEU A 190 16.53 -14.19 8.59
C LEU A 190 16.41 -14.78 7.20
N VAL A 191 16.31 -13.93 6.17
CA VAL A 191 16.24 -14.36 4.76
C VAL A 191 17.42 -15.25 4.39
N LYS A 192 18.63 -14.83 4.78
CA LYS A 192 19.86 -15.59 4.54
C LYS A 192 19.90 -16.89 5.31
N LYS A 193 19.57 -16.87 6.61
CA LYS A 193 19.60 -18.05 7.50
C LYS A 193 18.67 -19.16 7.04
N TYR A 194 17.46 -18.80 6.59
CA TYR A 194 16.42 -19.75 6.21
C TYR A 194 16.21 -19.89 4.71
N ASN A 195 17.07 -19.22 3.90
CA ASN A 195 17.00 -19.22 2.43
C ASN A 195 15.60 -18.89 1.91
N LEU A 196 15.02 -17.77 2.41
CA LEU A 196 13.69 -17.30 2.04
C LEU A 196 13.75 -16.28 0.91
N TYR A 197 12.64 -16.08 0.20
CA TYR A 197 12.44 -14.90 -0.63
C TYR A 197 12.12 -13.68 0.26
N LEU A 198 12.56 -12.50 -0.18
CA LEU A 198 12.15 -11.22 0.38
C LEU A 198 11.31 -10.46 -0.65
N PHE A 199 10.00 -10.44 -0.46
CA PHE A 199 9.11 -9.58 -1.23
C PHE A 199 9.09 -8.20 -0.57
N SER A 200 9.61 -7.19 -1.26
CA SER A 200 9.71 -5.82 -0.75
C SER A 200 8.80 -4.90 -1.56
N ASP A 201 7.68 -4.50 -0.95
CA ASP A 201 6.78 -3.49 -1.52
C ASP A 201 7.28 -2.10 -1.15
N GLU A 202 7.80 -1.37 -2.15
CA GLU A 202 8.47 -0.09 -1.97
C GLU A 202 7.74 1.09 -2.65
N VAL A 203 6.44 0.94 -2.88
CA VAL A 203 5.62 1.93 -3.61
C VAL A 203 5.49 3.30 -2.92
N TYR A 204 5.87 3.40 -1.64
CA TYR A 204 5.81 4.65 -0.86
C TYR A 204 7.19 5.26 -0.61
N ARG A 205 8.23 4.87 -1.34
CA ARG A 205 9.63 5.28 -1.15
C ARG A 205 9.83 6.80 -1.09
N GLU A 206 9.08 7.59 -1.84
CA GLU A 206 9.14 9.05 -1.87
C GLU A 206 8.51 9.72 -0.63
N PHE A 207 7.68 9.01 0.11
CA PHE A 207 6.92 9.56 1.24
C PHE A 207 7.60 9.19 2.56
N ILE A 208 8.74 9.81 2.86
CA ILE A 208 9.52 9.58 4.09
C ILE A 208 9.68 10.91 4.83
N TYR A 209 9.07 11.04 5.99
CA TYR A 209 8.97 12.28 6.75
C TYR A 209 9.96 12.34 7.92
N THR A 210 11.06 11.64 7.83
CA THR A 210 12.12 11.61 8.84
C THR A 210 13.47 11.87 8.20
N LYS A 211 14.46 12.23 9.04
CA LYS A 211 15.87 12.36 8.57
C LYS A 211 16.59 11.01 8.40
N ARG A 212 15.86 9.89 8.59
CA ARG A 212 16.45 8.55 8.40
C ARG A 212 16.64 8.27 6.92
N PRO A 213 17.78 7.71 6.52
CA PRO A 213 17.97 7.29 5.14
C PRO A 213 16.99 6.16 4.81
N TYR A 214 16.47 6.18 3.59
CA TYR A 214 15.69 5.06 3.07
C TYR A 214 16.61 3.86 2.81
N ILE A 215 16.16 2.67 3.21
CA ILE A 215 16.87 1.42 2.96
C ILE A 215 15.97 0.52 2.11
N SER A 216 16.31 0.36 0.84
CA SER A 216 15.70 -0.61 -0.06
C SER A 216 16.18 -2.03 0.27
N ALA A 217 15.37 -3.04 -0.09
CA ALA A 217 15.80 -4.42 -0.01
C ALA A 217 17.07 -4.70 -0.87
N PHE A 218 17.29 -3.97 -1.95
CA PHE A 218 18.51 -4.08 -2.75
C PHE A 218 19.77 -3.47 -2.13
N HIS A 219 19.66 -2.74 -1.02
CA HIS A 219 20.83 -2.34 -0.21
C HIS A 219 21.30 -3.43 0.77
N LEU A 220 20.59 -4.57 0.83
CA LEU A 220 20.89 -5.67 1.76
C LEU A 220 21.84 -6.67 1.11
N GLU A 221 23.14 -6.51 1.38
CA GLU A 221 24.19 -7.34 0.79
C GLU A 221 24.04 -8.82 1.13
N GLY A 222 24.27 -9.69 0.14
CA GLY A 222 24.34 -11.13 0.27
C GLY A 222 22.99 -11.85 0.22
N ILE A 223 21.91 -11.14 -0.17
CA ILE A 223 20.59 -11.71 -0.44
C ILE A 223 19.97 -11.21 -1.76
N GLU A 224 20.78 -10.65 -2.66
CA GLU A 224 20.31 -10.01 -3.90
C GLU A 224 19.49 -10.98 -4.76
N GLN A 225 19.81 -12.27 -4.72
CA GLN A 225 19.08 -13.34 -5.44
C GLN A 225 17.77 -13.72 -4.77
N ASN A 226 17.57 -13.33 -3.51
CA ASN A 226 16.36 -13.60 -2.74
C ASN A 226 15.31 -12.48 -2.89
N VAL A 227 15.75 -11.28 -3.32
CA VAL A 227 14.89 -10.09 -3.38
C VAL A 227 14.00 -10.10 -4.61
N VAL A 228 12.71 -9.87 -4.39
CA VAL A 228 11.72 -9.48 -5.40
C VAL A 228 11.13 -8.14 -4.95
N LEU A 229 11.57 -7.06 -5.59
CA LEU A 229 11.10 -5.72 -5.30
C LEU A 229 9.84 -5.42 -6.12
N ILE A 230 8.84 -4.86 -5.45
CA ILE A 230 7.56 -4.41 -6.03
C ILE A 230 7.54 -2.88 -6.01
N ASP A 231 7.25 -2.27 -7.14
CA ASP A 231 7.11 -0.81 -7.28
C ASP A 231 5.90 -0.43 -8.12
N SER A 232 5.53 0.85 -8.05
CA SER A 232 4.46 1.43 -8.86
C SER A 232 4.58 2.95 -8.96
N VAL A 233 4.31 3.51 -10.12
CA VAL A 233 4.20 4.96 -10.31
C VAL A 233 2.92 5.56 -9.72
N SER A 234 1.97 4.69 -9.34
CA SER A 234 0.62 5.09 -8.88
C SER A 234 0.62 6.12 -7.76
N LYS A 235 1.56 6.01 -6.81
CA LYS A 235 1.59 6.88 -5.62
C LYS A 235 2.48 8.09 -5.84
N ARG A 236 3.64 7.87 -6.41
CA ARG A 236 4.70 8.85 -6.69
C ARG A 236 4.23 10.03 -7.52
N TYR A 237 3.43 9.76 -8.57
CA TYR A 237 2.99 10.77 -9.55
C TYR A 237 1.48 10.99 -9.59
N SER A 238 0.74 10.53 -8.58
CA SER A 238 -0.73 10.58 -8.58
C SER A 238 -1.37 9.90 -9.81
N GLU A 239 -0.83 8.78 -10.22
CA GLU A 239 -1.16 8.08 -11.48
C GLU A 239 -1.81 6.71 -11.25
N CYS A 240 -2.64 6.58 -10.22
CA CYS A 240 -3.26 5.29 -9.88
C CYS A 240 -4.05 4.68 -11.06
N GLY A 241 -4.61 5.52 -11.93
CA GLY A 241 -5.45 5.12 -13.06
C GLY A 241 -4.70 4.55 -14.26
N ILE A 242 -3.43 4.86 -14.46
CA ILE A 242 -2.67 4.37 -15.64
C ILE A 242 -2.25 2.91 -15.51
N ARG A 243 -2.28 2.34 -14.29
CA ARG A 243 -2.01 0.92 -14.01
C ARG A 243 -0.61 0.48 -14.44
N ILE A 244 0.43 1.19 -14.01
CA ILE A 244 1.83 0.83 -14.23
C ILE A 244 2.55 0.62 -12.90
N GLY A 245 3.24 -0.51 -12.82
CA GLY A 245 4.14 -0.90 -11.75
C GLY A 245 5.29 -1.73 -12.31
N ALA A 246 6.10 -2.27 -11.42
CA ALA A 246 7.22 -3.11 -11.77
C ALA A 246 7.46 -4.22 -10.74
N LEU A 247 7.90 -5.37 -11.25
CA LEU A 247 8.55 -6.41 -10.48
C LEU A 247 10.03 -6.40 -10.88
N ILE A 248 10.92 -6.31 -9.91
CA ILE A 248 12.36 -6.21 -10.14
C ILE A 248 13.07 -7.30 -9.33
N THR A 249 13.89 -8.09 -10.00
CA THR A 249 14.66 -9.15 -9.34
C THR A 249 15.96 -9.46 -10.11
N LYS A 250 17.02 -9.71 -9.35
CA LYS A 250 18.30 -10.20 -9.90
C LYS A 250 18.32 -11.73 -10.08
N ASN A 251 17.30 -12.41 -9.54
CA ASN A 251 17.15 -13.86 -9.66
C ASN A 251 16.61 -14.24 -11.05
N LYS A 252 17.48 -14.81 -11.88
CA LYS A 252 17.13 -15.20 -13.26
C LYS A 252 16.04 -16.27 -13.35
N GLU A 253 15.97 -17.19 -12.38
CA GLU A 253 14.93 -18.23 -12.37
C GLU A 253 13.56 -17.63 -12.08
N VAL A 254 13.48 -16.76 -11.07
CA VAL A 254 12.25 -16.00 -10.76
C VAL A 254 11.84 -15.12 -11.94
N HIS A 255 12.78 -14.36 -12.51
CA HIS A 255 12.53 -13.53 -13.67
C HIS A 255 11.93 -14.34 -14.84
N ASN A 256 12.56 -15.48 -15.19
CA ASN A 256 12.11 -16.35 -16.28
C ASN A 256 10.73 -16.97 -15.99
N ALA A 257 10.43 -17.32 -14.74
CA ALA A 257 9.12 -17.80 -14.34
C ALA A 257 8.05 -16.71 -14.50
N VAL A 258 8.32 -15.51 -14.00
CA VAL A 258 7.42 -14.34 -14.14
C VAL A 258 7.18 -13.99 -15.60
N MET A 259 8.21 -14.07 -16.45
CA MET A 259 8.06 -13.82 -17.89
C MET A 259 7.06 -14.75 -18.58
N LYS A 260 6.89 -15.99 -18.12
CA LYS A 260 5.85 -16.89 -18.66
C LYS A 260 4.43 -16.38 -18.32
N PHE A 261 4.22 -15.83 -17.12
CA PHE A 261 2.95 -15.18 -16.75
C PHE A 261 2.73 -13.90 -17.56
N CYS A 262 3.78 -13.10 -17.78
CA CYS A 262 3.72 -11.92 -18.64
C CYS A 262 3.32 -12.27 -20.08
N GLN A 263 3.86 -13.35 -20.64
CA GLN A 263 3.49 -13.83 -21.98
C GLN A 263 2.03 -14.30 -22.03
N ALA A 264 1.54 -14.97 -20.99
CA ALA A 264 0.14 -15.39 -20.88
C ALA A 264 -0.81 -14.18 -20.76
N ARG A 265 -0.40 -13.12 -20.04
CA ARG A 265 -1.12 -11.84 -19.93
C ARG A 265 -1.03 -10.99 -21.21
N LEU A 266 -0.08 -11.26 -22.10
CA LEU A 266 0.32 -10.55 -23.32
C LEU A 266 1.25 -9.36 -23.07
N SER A 267 0.73 -8.18 -22.74
CA SER A 267 1.55 -6.98 -22.52
C SER A 267 0.96 -6.06 -21.46
N PRO A 268 1.78 -5.21 -20.80
CA PRO A 268 1.25 -4.10 -20.00
C PRO A 268 0.56 -3.07 -20.87
N PRO A 269 -0.30 -2.19 -20.30
CA PRO A 269 -1.01 -1.15 -21.05
C PRO A 269 -0.05 -0.21 -21.79
N LEU A 270 -0.17 -0.11 -23.12
CA LEU A 270 0.69 0.73 -23.95
C LEU A 270 0.67 2.20 -23.50
N ILE A 271 -0.51 2.79 -23.42
CA ILE A 271 -0.66 4.22 -23.06
C ILE A 271 -0.13 4.49 -21.65
N GLY A 272 -0.42 3.58 -20.70
CA GLY A 272 0.12 3.68 -19.35
C GLY A 272 1.65 3.68 -19.31
N GLN A 273 2.32 2.87 -20.15
CA GLN A 273 3.78 2.85 -20.22
C GLN A 273 4.34 4.16 -20.80
N VAL A 274 3.71 4.75 -21.81
CA VAL A 274 4.11 6.04 -22.37
C VAL A 274 4.01 7.14 -21.32
N ILE A 275 2.92 7.19 -20.57
CA ILE A 275 2.73 8.15 -19.49
C ILE A 275 3.79 7.94 -18.40
N ALA A 276 3.95 6.72 -17.90
CA ALA A 276 4.93 6.40 -16.85
C ALA A 276 6.37 6.72 -17.25
N GLU A 277 6.73 6.47 -18.51
CA GLU A 277 8.05 6.82 -19.05
C GLU A 277 8.30 8.34 -19.02
N THR A 278 7.27 9.12 -19.34
CA THR A 278 7.37 10.58 -19.32
C THR A 278 7.40 11.11 -17.89
N SER A 279 6.61 10.53 -16.99
CA SER A 279 6.56 10.89 -15.56
C SER A 279 7.89 10.70 -14.84
N LEU A 280 8.73 9.74 -15.28
CA LEU A 280 10.10 9.57 -14.76
C LEU A 280 11.04 10.74 -15.12
N SER A 281 10.60 11.69 -15.94
CA SER A 281 11.31 12.93 -16.23
C SER A 281 10.71 14.14 -15.50
N THR A 282 9.82 13.90 -14.54
CA THR A 282 9.23 14.97 -13.71
C THR A 282 10.35 15.72 -12.97
N PRO A 283 10.33 17.06 -12.99
CA PRO A 283 11.28 17.86 -12.25
C PRO A 283 11.28 17.55 -10.75
N GLN A 284 12.44 17.69 -10.11
CA GLN A 284 12.59 17.42 -8.68
C GLN A 284 11.72 18.36 -7.84
N GLU A 285 11.51 19.59 -8.28
CA GLU A 285 10.67 20.58 -7.62
C GLU A 285 9.24 20.06 -7.39
N TYR A 286 8.66 19.32 -8.34
CA TYR A 286 7.36 18.68 -8.15
C TYR A 286 7.38 17.69 -6.97
N MET A 287 8.43 16.87 -6.86
CA MET A 287 8.54 15.90 -5.79
C MET A 287 8.75 16.57 -4.43
N GLU A 288 9.46 17.70 -4.39
CA GLU A 288 9.65 18.51 -3.18
C GLU A 288 8.32 19.14 -2.74
N GLU A 289 7.53 19.71 -3.65
CA GLU A 289 6.20 20.25 -3.36
C GLU A 289 5.24 19.17 -2.86
N VAL A 290 5.23 17.99 -3.49
CA VAL A 290 4.43 16.83 -3.06
C VAL A 290 4.83 16.39 -1.65
N TYR A 291 6.12 16.30 -1.38
CA TYR A 291 6.65 15.95 -0.07
C TYR A 291 6.21 16.94 1.02
N ASP A 292 6.41 18.25 0.78
CA ASP A 292 6.09 19.29 1.73
C ASP A 292 4.58 19.33 2.04
N GLU A 293 3.74 19.16 1.03
CA GLU A 293 2.29 19.12 1.22
C GLU A 293 1.86 17.90 2.05
N TYR A 294 2.36 16.69 1.74
CA TYR A 294 2.00 15.52 2.54
C TYR A 294 2.57 15.55 3.96
N LEU A 295 3.75 16.12 4.15
CA LEU A 295 4.30 16.37 5.48
C LEU A 295 3.41 17.32 6.28
N ALA A 296 2.93 18.40 5.66
CA ALA A 296 2.01 19.36 6.28
C ALA A 296 0.67 18.71 6.62
N ARG A 297 0.07 17.92 5.70
CA ARG A 297 -1.18 17.17 5.94
C ARG A 297 -1.03 16.18 7.08
N ARG A 298 0.07 15.41 7.12
CA ARG A 298 0.36 14.47 8.21
C ARG A 298 0.40 15.19 9.56
N ASN A 299 1.18 16.26 9.67
CA ASN A 299 1.33 17.00 10.90
C ASN A 299 -0.02 17.55 11.36
N TYR A 300 -0.75 18.18 10.45
CA TYR A 300 -2.07 18.72 10.73
C TYR A 300 -3.07 17.66 11.22
N LEU A 301 -3.15 16.52 10.52
CA LEU A 301 -4.05 15.43 10.90
C LEU A 301 -3.72 14.89 12.30
N ILE A 302 -2.44 14.62 12.58
CA ILE A 302 -2.01 14.10 13.89
C ILE A 302 -2.32 15.10 15.02
N ASP A 303 -2.07 16.39 14.80
CA ASP A 303 -2.41 17.43 15.76
C ASP A 303 -3.92 17.48 16.05
N GLN A 304 -4.77 17.35 15.01
CA GLN A 304 -6.21 17.32 15.18
C GLN A 304 -6.71 16.07 15.90
N LEU A 305 -6.19 14.88 15.54
CA LEU A 305 -6.55 13.61 16.17
C LEU A 305 -6.21 13.61 17.67
N ASN A 306 -5.04 14.12 18.05
CA ASN A 306 -4.60 14.18 19.44
C ASN A 306 -5.44 15.14 20.32
N GLN A 307 -6.27 15.99 19.72
CA GLN A 307 -7.21 16.87 20.44
C GLN A 307 -8.57 16.19 20.69
N ILE A 308 -8.84 15.01 20.13
CA ILE A 308 -10.10 14.30 20.32
C ILE A 308 -9.96 13.36 21.53
N PRO A 309 -10.78 13.52 22.59
CA PRO A 309 -10.68 12.67 23.78
C PRO A 309 -10.79 11.17 23.47
N GLY A 310 -9.87 10.37 24.02
CA GLY A 310 -9.86 8.93 23.85
C GLY A 310 -9.33 8.42 22.52
N VAL A 311 -8.99 9.29 21.57
CA VAL A 311 -8.33 8.92 20.30
C VAL A 311 -6.83 8.81 20.51
N PHE A 312 -6.21 7.79 19.93
CA PHE A 312 -4.76 7.62 19.91
C PHE A 312 -4.27 7.34 18.49
N ALA A 313 -3.29 8.12 18.03
CA ALA A 313 -2.70 7.99 16.71
C ALA A 313 -1.18 8.18 16.79
N PRO A 314 -0.37 7.13 16.52
CA PRO A 314 1.07 7.27 16.42
C PRO A 314 1.42 8.12 15.18
N THR A 315 2.45 8.96 15.28
CA THR A 315 2.89 9.78 14.14
C THR A 315 3.53 8.90 13.06
N PRO A 316 2.97 8.84 11.84
CA PRO A 316 3.55 8.09 10.74
C PRO A 316 4.92 8.65 10.35
N MET A 317 5.87 7.77 10.04
CA MET A 317 7.20 8.14 9.56
C MET A 317 7.30 8.15 8.04
N GLY A 318 6.35 7.52 7.35
CA GLY A 318 6.28 7.45 5.90
C GLY A 318 4.91 7.07 5.37
N ALA A 319 4.79 6.89 4.07
CA ALA A 319 3.53 6.71 3.33
C ALA A 319 2.57 7.89 3.56
N PHE A 320 1.28 7.71 3.37
CA PHE A 320 0.25 8.71 3.68
C PHE A 320 -0.96 8.09 4.40
N TYR A 321 -0.66 7.18 5.32
CA TYR A 321 -1.63 6.49 6.16
C TYR A 321 -1.28 6.59 7.64
N VAL A 322 -2.31 6.51 8.45
CA VAL A 322 -2.20 6.33 9.89
C VAL A 322 -3.25 5.33 10.36
N MET A 323 -2.85 4.43 11.26
CA MET A 323 -3.77 3.64 12.07
C MET A 323 -4.13 4.45 13.30
N VAL A 324 -5.42 4.58 13.57
CA VAL A 324 -5.98 5.40 14.64
C VAL A 324 -6.84 4.52 15.53
N GLN A 325 -6.57 4.50 16.82
CA GLN A 325 -7.44 3.87 17.81
C GLN A 325 -8.53 4.85 18.23
N LEU A 326 -9.78 4.42 18.13
CA LEU A 326 -10.96 5.20 18.49
C LEU A 326 -11.59 4.69 19.79
N PRO A 327 -12.24 5.56 20.57
CA PRO A 327 -12.97 5.18 21.80
C PRO A 327 -14.35 4.59 21.48
N VAL A 328 -14.36 3.50 20.69
CA VAL A 328 -15.57 2.74 20.33
C VAL A 328 -15.31 1.25 20.51
N GLU A 329 -16.37 0.44 20.64
CA GLU A 329 -16.22 -1.01 20.83
C GLU A 329 -15.93 -1.74 19.51
N ASP A 330 -16.54 -1.29 18.40
CA ASP A 330 -16.33 -1.88 17.08
C ASP A 330 -16.33 -0.80 16.00
N THR A 331 -15.20 -0.65 15.31
CA THR A 331 -15.04 0.35 14.23
C THR A 331 -15.73 -0.04 12.93
N ASP A 332 -16.05 -1.33 12.72
CA ASP A 332 -16.85 -1.75 11.57
C ASP A 332 -18.27 -1.17 11.69
N ASP A 333 -18.88 -1.30 12.87
CA ASP A 333 -20.20 -0.74 13.16
C ASP A 333 -20.15 0.82 13.13
N PHE A 334 -19.16 1.41 13.78
CA PHE A 334 -19.00 2.86 13.82
C PHE A 334 -18.84 3.47 12.43
N CYS A 335 -17.96 2.91 11.58
CA CYS A 335 -17.75 3.42 10.23
C CYS A 335 -18.99 3.25 9.34
N GLN A 336 -19.76 2.19 9.50
CA GLN A 336 -21.04 2.03 8.80
C GLN A 336 -22.06 3.04 9.32
N TRP A 337 -22.24 3.17 10.65
CA TRP A 337 -23.17 4.11 11.27
C TRP A 337 -22.87 5.56 10.85
N CYS A 338 -21.60 5.96 10.74
CA CYS A 338 -21.25 7.28 10.20
C CYS A 338 -21.85 7.55 8.81
N LEU A 339 -22.02 6.54 7.99
CA LEU A 339 -22.51 6.68 6.62
C LEU A 339 -24.03 6.47 6.47
N THR A 340 -24.67 5.78 7.44
CA THR A 340 -26.10 5.43 7.37
C THR A 340 -26.99 6.26 8.27
N ASP A 341 -26.51 6.58 9.46
CA ASP A 341 -27.34 7.12 10.55
C ASP A 341 -26.87 8.50 11.06
N PHE A 342 -25.64 8.93 10.68
CA PHE A 342 -25.05 10.16 11.17
C PHE A 342 -24.77 11.17 10.06
N GLN A 343 -25.05 12.44 10.37
CA GLN A 343 -24.51 13.60 9.64
C GLN A 343 -24.41 14.80 10.57
N TYR A 344 -23.44 15.64 10.33
CA TYR A 344 -23.26 16.93 10.96
C TYR A 344 -23.21 18.03 9.90
N GLU A 345 -24.20 18.94 9.91
CA GLU A 345 -24.34 20.02 8.90
C GLU A 345 -24.31 19.50 7.45
N GLY A 346 -25.02 18.38 7.18
CA GLY A 346 -25.04 17.75 5.85
C GLY A 346 -23.75 17.06 5.45
N GLN A 347 -22.86 16.75 6.39
CA GLN A 347 -21.54 16.16 6.15
C GLN A 347 -21.33 14.90 7.00
N THR A 348 -20.58 13.94 6.47
CA THR A 348 -20.14 12.74 7.18
C THR A 348 -18.73 12.32 6.76
N ILE A 349 -18.20 11.25 7.36
CA ILE A 349 -16.84 10.77 7.15
C ILE A 349 -16.82 9.27 6.80
N MET A 350 -15.94 8.90 5.88
CA MET A 350 -15.66 7.51 5.52
C MET A 350 -14.22 7.14 5.86
N MET A 351 -14.05 6.16 6.73
CA MET A 351 -12.76 5.60 7.12
C MET A 351 -12.71 4.11 6.76
N ALA A 352 -11.53 3.51 6.76
CA ALA A 352 -11.41 2.07 6.58
C ALA A 352 -11.32 1.37 7.94
N PRO A 353 -12.29 0.51 8.31
CA PRO A 353 -12.25 -0.24 9.57
C PRO A 353 -10.97 -1.07 9.69
N GLY A 354 -10.39 -1.09 10.89
CA GLY A 354 -9.10 -1.71 11.15
C GLY A 354 -9.11 -3.24 11.05
N SER A 355 -10.24 -3.87 11.36
CA SER A 355 -10.42 -5.33 11.36
C SER A 355 -9.89 -6.02 10.10
N GLY A 356 -10.09 -5.43 8.94
CA GLY A 356 -9.69 -6.00 7.65
C GLY A 356 -8.22 -5.83 7.28
N PHE A 357 -7.39 -5.19 8.13
CA PHE A 357 -5.94 -5.10 7.95
C PHE A 357 -5.17 -6.12 8.79
N TYR A 358 -5.86 -6.84 9.67
CA TYR A 358 -5.31 -7.86 10.54
C TYR A 358 -5.70 -9.26 10.08
N THR A 359 -4.80 -10.22 10.26
CA THR A 359 -5.11 -11.65 10.02
C THR A 359 -6.14 -12.17 11.04
N ASP A 360 -6.07 -11.66 12.26
CA ASP A 360 -7.12 -11.81 13.28
C ASP A 360 -7.90 -10.50 13.39
N PRO A 361 -9.13 -10.41 12.82
CA PRO A 361 -9.91 -9.19 12.80
C PRO A 361 -10.18 -8.57 14.17
N SER A 362 -10.18 -9.37 15.24
CA SER A 362 -10.42 -8.91 16.60
C SER A 362 -9.40 -7.88 17.09
N GLN A 363 -8.17 -7.91 16.56
CA GLN A 363 -7.09 -7.00 16.93
C GLN A 363 -7.28 -5.60 16.36
N GLY A 364 -8.01 -5.48 15.26
CA GLY A 364 -8.32 -4.21 14.60
C GLY A 364 -9.64 -3.56 15.01
N LYS A 365 -10.43 -4.19 15.89
CA LYS A 365 -11.80 -3.76 16.21
C LYS A 365 -11.96 -2.33 16.69
N LYS A 366 -10.96 -1.80 17.40
CA LYS A 366 -10.97 -0.42 17.92
C LYS A 366 -10.15 0.53 17.06
N GLN A 367 -9.69 0.10 15.90
CA GLN A 367 -8.83 0.88 15.02
C GLN A 367 -9.48 1.16 13.68
N VAL A 368 -9.09 2.28 13.08
CA VAL A 368 -9.37 2.61 11.68
C VAL A 368 -8.09 3.00 10.98
N ARG A 369 -8.00 2.74 9.67
CA ARG A 369 -6.98 3.37 8.84
C ARG A 369 -7.54 4.64 8.22
N MET A 370 -6.80 5.74 8.33
CA MET A 370 -7.05 6.98 7.61
C MET A 370 -5.93 7.26 6.62
N ALA A 371 -6.27 7.75 5.43
CA ALA A 371 -5.34 8.29 4.46
C ALA A 371 -5.41 9.83 4.50
N TYR A 372 -4.28 10.51 4.70
CA TYR A 372 -4.25 11.98 4.73
C TYR A 372 -4.02 12.58 3.34
N ILE A 373 -4.92 12.18 2.43
CA ILE A 373 -4.87 12.56 1.02
C ILE A 373 -5.66 13.84 0.71
N LEU A 374 -6.57 14.28 1.58
CA LEU A 374 -7.32 15.52 1.42
C LEU A 374 -6.45 16.74 1.77
N ASN A 375 -6.75 17.89 1.18
CA ASN A 375 -6.13 19.15 1.58
C ASN A 375 -6.42 19.49 3.06
N ARG A 376 -5.65 20.40 3.65
CA ARG A 376 -5.73 20.71 5.09
C ARG A 376 -7.07 21.30 5.53
N GLU A 377 -7.76 22.05 4.66
CA GLU A 377 -9.08 22.59 4.95
C GLU A 377 -10.11 21.47 5.11
N ASP A 378 -10.15 20.56 4.14
CA ASP A 378 -11.06 19.40 4.16
C ASP A 378 -10.69 18.40 5.27
N LEU A 379 -9.40 18.22 5.57
CA LEU A 379 -8.97 17.44 6.73
C LEU A 379 -9.50 18.05 8.05
N GLY A 380 -9.49 19.39 8.18
CA GLY A 380 -10.02 20.07 9.35
C GLY A 380 -11.52 19.86 9.52
N LYS A 381 -12.28 19.98 8.43
CA LYS A 381 -13.72 19.70 8.42
C LYS A 381 -13.99 18.22 8.76
N ALA A 382 -13.24 17.30 8.15
CA ALA A 382 -13.36 15.87 8.43
C ALA A 382 -13.10 15.53 9.91
N MET A 383 -12.11 16.18 10.54
CA MET A 383 -11.81 15.97 11.96
C MET A 383 -12.88 16.55 12.89
N LEU A 384 -13.49 17.67 12.52
CA LEU A 384 -14.66 18.20 13.23
C LEU A 384 -15.84 17.20 13.15
N VAL A 385 -16.13 16.70 11.95
CA VAL A 385 -17.17 15.70 11.72
C VAL A 385 -16.88 14.41 12.52
N LEU A 386 -15.65 13.92 12.54
CA LEU A 386 -15.25 12.76 13.34
C LEU A 386 -15.50 12.98 14.84
N ARG A 387 -15.11 14.15 15.38
CA ARG A 387 -15.36 14.48 16.79
C ARG A 387 -16.85 14.43 17.10
N LYS A 388 -17.68 15.06 16.26
CA LYS A 388 -19.14 15.06 16.43
C LYS A 388 -19.76 13.67 16.31
N ALA A 389 -19.23 12.85 15.38
CA ALA A 389 -19.64 11.47 15.24
C ALA A 389 -19.35 10.64 16.50
N LEU A 390 -18.14 10.76 17.06
CA LEU A 390 -17.77 10.06 18.30
C LEU A 390 -18.61 10.51 19.50
N GLU A 391 -18.88 11.82 19.63
CA GLU A 391 -19.75 12.37 20.68
C GLU A 391 -21.16 11.76 20.58
N ALA A 392 -21.77 11.76 19.40
CA ALA A 392 -23.13 11.25 19.17
C ALA A 392 -23.20 9.74 19.35
N TYR A 393 -22.28 8.98 18.71
CA TYR A 393 -22.24 7.51 18.75
C TYR A 393 -22.12 6.95 20.18
N ASN A 394 -21.25 7.57 21.00
CA ASN A 394 -21.05 7.15 22.37
C ASN A 394 -22.20 7.56 23.29
N ALA A 395 -22.86 8.69 23.03
CA ALA A 395 -24.07 9.10 23.76
C ALA A 395 -25.23 8.13 23.54
N GLU A 396 -25.49 7.72 22.30
CA GLU A 396 -26.54 6.76 21.94
C GLU A 396 -26.34 5.35 22.58
N ARG A 397 -25.10 4.99 22.94
CA ARG A 397 -24.77 3.66 23.51
C ARG A 397 -24.54 3.69 25.02
N ALA A 398 -24.58 4.87 25.62
CA ALA A 398 -24.53 5.03 27.08
C ALA A 398 -25.93 4.97 27.73
N GLU A 399 -27.00 5.10 26.91
CA GLU A 399 -28.41 4.91 27.28
C GLU A 399 -28.81 3.43 27.17
#